data_95f70d14ba4cab15cc7b87b45debf9da
#
_entry.id   95f70d14ba4cab15cc7b87b45debf9da
#
_cell.length_a   1.000
_cell.length_b   1.000
_cell.length_c   1.000
_cell.angle_alpha   90.00
_cell.angle_beta   90.00
_cell.angle_gamma   90.00
#
_symmetry.space_group_name_H-M   'P 1'
#
loop_
_entity.id
_entity.type
_entity.pdbx_description
1 polymer ?
#
loop_
_entity_poly.entity_id
_entity_poly.type
_entity_poly.pdbx_seq_one_letter_code
_entity_poly.pdbx_strand_id
1 'polypeptide(L)'
;MAEIITWLMVAYFLAVHGIYLMLSLLAAQALYRNQRYREIEALPMSYSLLTPPISVLVPAYNEETTIVATVESLLQLTYAEYEVIVINDGSKDATLQVLMDQFGLLPYPEAYRVQIP
;
A
#
# COMPACT_ATOMS: atom_id res chain seq x y z
N MET A 1 21.43 -54.57 -19.54
CA MET A 1 20.68 -54.06 -18.35
C MET A 1 21.11 -52.64 -17.96
N ALA A 2 22.40 -52.35 -17.86
CA ALA A 2 22.87 -51.00 -17.49
C ALA A 2 22.39 -49.89 -18.45
N GLU A 3 22.43 -50.13 -19.76
CA GLU A 3 21.97 -49.14 -20.75
C GLU A 3 20.48 -48.82 -20.63
N ILE A 4 19.63 -49.82 -20.34
CA ILE A 4 18.20 -49.60 -20.16
C ILE A 4 17.94 -48.71 -18.93
N ILE A 5 18.66 -48.95 -17.84
CA ILE A 5 18.55 -48.15 -16.62
C ILE A 5 18.98 -46.68 -16.89
N THR A 6 20.07 -46.50 -17.64
CA THR A 6 20.56 -45.18 -18.02
C THR A 6 19.52 -44.42 -18.86
N TRP A 7 18.92 -45.02 -19.84
CA TRP A 7 17.87 -44.41 -20.66
C TRP A 7 16.61 -44.09 -19.86
N LEU A 8 16.22 -44.95 -18.92
CA LEU A 8 15.09 -44.66 -18.01
C LEU A 8 15.38 -43.48 -17.11
N MET A 9 16.59 -43.37 -16.58
CA MET A 9 16.99 -42.17 -15.78
C MET A 9 16.97 -40.92 -16.63
N VAL A 10 17.53 -40.93 -17.83
CA VAL A 10 17.51 -39.77 -18.73
C VAL A 10 16.07 -39.34 -19.06
N ALA A 11 15.21 -40.30 -19.40
CA ALA A 11 13.81 -40.05 -19.68
C ALA A 11 13.09 -39.42 -18.47
N TYR A 12 13.33 -39.96 -17.27
CA TYR A 12 12.78 -39.39 -16.03
C TYR A 12 13.23 -37.94 -15.81
N PHE A 13 14.53 -37.65 -15.92
CA PHE A 13 15.06 -36.31 -15.76
C PHE A 13 14.48 -35.34 -16.80
N LEU A 14 14.39 -35.74 -18.06
CA LEU A 14 13.79 -34.94 -19.12
C LEU A 14 12.31 -34.63 -18.84
N ALA A 15 11.55 -35.65 -18.39
CA ALA A 15 10.14 -35.48 -18.05
C ALA A 15 9.94 -34.48 -16.89
N VAL A 16 10.72 -34.65 -15.82
CA VAL A 16 10.64 -33.76 -14.64
C VAL A 16 11.02 -32.32 -15.01
N HIS A 17 12.12 -32.11 -15.74
CA HIS A 17 12.54 -30.78 -16.17
C HIS A 17 11.55 -30.16 -17.15
N GLY A 18 10.97 -30.94 -18.04
CA GLY A 18 9.90 -30.48 -18.95
C GLY A 18 8.68 -30.00 -18.22
N ILE A 19 8.24 -30.70 -17.18
CA ILE A 19 7.12 -30.26 -16.32
C ILE A 19 7.45 -28.96 -15.60
N TYR A 20 8.63 -28.85 -14.99
CA TYR A 20 9.04 -27.63 -14.31
C TYR A 20 9.13 -26.43 -15.26
N LEU A 21 9.66 -26.63 -16.46
CA LEU A 21 9.74 -25.58 -17.47
C LEU A 21 8.34 -25.12 -17.90
N MET A 22 7.43 -26.07 -18.13
CA MET A 22 6.05 -25.75 -18.47
C MET A 22 5.36 -24.94 -17.34
N LEU A 23 5.50 -25.38 -16.09
CA LEU A 23 4.93 -24.67 -14.93
C LEU A 23 5.52 -23.26 -14.78
N SER A 24 6.83 -23.10 -15.00
CA SER A 24 7.50 -21.80 -14.94
C SER A 24 6.99 -20.85 -16.03
N LEU A 25 6.76 -21.34 -17.24
CA LEU A 25 6.17 -20.55 -18.33
C LEU A 25 4.74 -20.13 -18.03
N LEU A 26 3.92 -21.04 -17.49
CA LEU A 26 2.54 -20.73 -17.08
C LEU A 26 2.51 -19.69 -15.95
N ALA A 27 3.39 -19.82 -14.96
CA ALA A 27 3.52 -18.84 -13.88
C ALA A 27 3.96 -17.46 -14.39
N ALA A 28 4.97 -17.42 -15.27
CA ALA A 28 5.42 -16.17 -15.88
C ALA A 28 4.29 -15.49 -16.68
N GLN A 29 3.53 -16.27 -17.45
CA GLN A 29 2.39 -15.75 -18.21
C GLN A 29 1.27 -15.22 -17.28
N ALA A 30 0.99 -15.93 -16.18
CA ALA A 30 0.00 -15.48 -15.19
C ALA A 30 0.42 -14.17 -14.51
N LEU A 31 1.70 -14.05 -14.12
CA LEU A 31 2.26 -12.83 -13.53
C LEU A 31 2.21 -11.65 -14.51
N TYR A 32 2.64 -11.87 -15.75
CA TYR A 32 2.62 -10.82 -16.79
C TYR A 32 1.20 -10.31 -17.07
N ARG A 33 0.23 -11.24 -17.14
CA ARG A 33 -1.18 -10.89 -17.30
C ARG A 33 -1.72 -10.11 -16.10
N ASN A 34 -1.37 -10.52 -14.89
CA ASN A 34 -1.84 -9.87 -13.67
C ASN A 34 -1.25 -8.47 -13.48
N GLN A 35 0.01 -8.24 -13.84
CA GLN A 35 0.61 -6.90 -13.82
C GLN A 35 -0.09 -5.94 -14.79
N ARG A 36 -0.42 -6.40 -15.99
CA ARG A 36 -1.14 -5.59 -16.98
C ARG A 36 -2.56 -5.21 -16.52
N TYR A 37 -3.24 -6.11 -15.82
CA TYR A 37 -4.55 -5.80 -15.25
C TYR A 37 -4.46 -4.75 -14.14
N ARG A 38 -3.45 -4.84 -13.27
CA ARG A 38 -3.25 -3.86 -12.18
C ARG A 38 -2.95 -2.45 -12.68
N GLU A 39 -2.19 -2.31 -13.75
CA GLU A 39 -1.93 -1.00 -14.37
C GLU A 39 -3.18 -0.39 -15.02
N ILE A 40 -4.05 -1.22 -15.60
CA ILE A 40 -5.28 -0.76 -16.26
C ILE A 40 -6.36 -0.42 -15.22
N GLU A 41 -6.47 -1.16 -14.13
CA GLU A 41 -7.45 -0.91 -13.05
C GLU A 41 -7.04 0.27 -12.15
N ALA A 42 -5.75 0.52 -11.97
CA ALA A 42 -5.28 1.61 -11.12
C ALA A 42 -5.47 3.01 -11.74
N LEU A 43 -5.37 3.13 -13.07
CA LEU A 43 -5.42 4.43 -13.75
C LEU A 43 -6.81 5.07 -13.81
N PRO A 44 -7.93 4.37 -14.06
CA PRO A 44 -9.25 5.01 -14.19
C PRO A 44 -9.86 5.44 -12.86
N MET A 45 -9.60 4.72 -11.76
CA MET A 45 -10.20 5.05 -10.46
C MET A 45 -9.54 6.26 -9.78
N SER A 46 -8.24 6.42 -9.91
CA SER A 46 -7.51 7.53 -9.27
C SER A 46 -7.85 8.90 -9.85
N TYR A 47 -8.40 8.96 -11.06
CA TYR A 47 -8.73 10.20 -11.78
C TYR A 47 -10.21 10.31 -12.14
N SER A 48 -11.06 9.45 -11.62
CA SER A 48 -12.49 9.50 -11.90
C SER A 48 -13.14 10.60 -11.05
N LEU A 49 -13.89 11.49 -11.69
CA LEU A 49 -14.78 12.45 -11.02
C LEU A 49 -15.89 11.77 -10.18
N LEU A 50 -16.00 10.44 -10.27
CA LEU A 50 -16.94 9.62 -9.49
C LEU A 50 -16.29 9.00 -8.27
N THR A 51 -14.98 9.22 -8.02
CA THR A 51 -14.31 8.73 -6.83
C THR A 51 -14.76 9.55 -5.62
N PRO A 52 -15.36 8.95 -4.58
CA PRO A 52 -15.78 9.71 -3.39
C PRO A 52 -14.55 10.22 -2.66
N PRO A 53 -14.61 11.44 -2.11
CA PRO A 53 -13.56 11.94 -1.23
C PRO A 53 -13.44 11.06 0.01
N ILE A 54 -12.22 10.88 0.51
CA ILE A 54 -11.93 10.07 1.71
C ILE A 54 -11.17 10.87 2.75
N SER A 55 -11.44 10.60 4.02
CA SER A 55 -10.66 11.11 5.15
C SER A 55 -9.85 9.97 5.75
N VAL A 56 -8.53 10.14 5.80
CA VAL A 56 -7.60 9.19 6.41
C VAL A 56 -7.36 9.63 7.85
N LEU A 57 -7.85 8.84 8.82
CA LEU A 57 -7.69 9.12 10.24
C LEU A 57 -6.41 8.48 10.78
N VAL A 58 -5.55 9.28 11.39
CA VAL A 58 -4.26 8.87 11.95
C VAL A 58 -4.26 9.13 13.45
N PRO A 59 -4.53 8.14 14.30
CA PRO A 59 -4.39 8.31 15.74
C PRO A 59 -2.91 8.42 16.10
N ALA A 60 -2.57 9.38 16.97
CA ALA A 60 -1.20 9.61 17.43
C ALA A 60 -1.18 9.78 18.95
N TYR A 61 -0.26 9.05 19.60
CA TYR A 61 0.00 9.19 21.04
C TYR A 61 1.49 8.99 21.33
N ASN A 62 2.18 10.07 21.71
CA ASN A 62 3.63 10.07 21.98
C ASN A 62 4.48 9.52 20.81
N GLU A 63 4.27 10.06 19.61
CA GLU A 63 4.92 9.62 18.37
C GLU A 63 5.80 10.72 17.74
N GLU A 64 6.44 11.56 18.53
CA GLU A 64 7.26 12.70 18.07
C GLU A 64 8.31 12.32 17.01
N THR A 65 8.83 11.08 17.05
CA THR A 65 9.89 10.61 16.15
C THR A 65 9.37 10.00 14.85
N THR A 66 8.12 9.55 14.81
CA THR A 66 7.56 8.76 13.70
C THR A 66 6.41 9.42 12.97
N ILE A 67 5.68 10.29 13.64
CA ILE A 67 4.43 10.85 13.12
C ILE A 67 4.63 11.66 11.83
N VAL A 68 5.72 12.39 11.71
CA VAL A 68 6.02 13.19 10.51
C VAL A 68 6.19 12.27 9.29
N ALA A 69 7.02 11.22 9.42
CA ALA A 69 7.23 10.26 8.34
C ALA A 69 5.95 9.51 7.96
N THR A 70 5.10 9.22 8.94
CA THR A 70 3.78 8.60 8.71
C THR A 70 2.89 9.51 7.86
N VAL A 71 2.77 10.78 8.22
CA VAL A 71 1.95 11.76 7.49
C VAL A 71 2.52 12.01 6.09
N GLU A 72 3.84 12.17 5.95
CA GLU A 72 4.50 12.33 4.65
C GLU A 72 4.23 11.13 3.72
N SER A 73 4.23 9.91 4.25
CA SER A 73 3.92 8.71 3.46
C SER A 73 2.46 8.70 3.00
N LEU A 74 1.53 9.16 3.83
CA LEU A 74 0.12 9.27 3.48
C LEU A 74 -0.13 10.36 2.44
N LEU A 75 0.61 11.47 2.50
CA LEU A 75 0.51 12.55 1.51
C LEU A 75 1.04 12.15 0.12
N GLN A 76 1.70 10.99 -0.02
CA GLN A 76 2.12 10.42 -1.29
C GLN A 76 1.05 9.51 -1.94
N LEU A 77 -0.11 9.34 -1.31
CA LEU A 77 -1.19 8.54 -1.86
C LEU A 77 -1.67 9.10 -3.20
N THR A 78 -1.73 8.22 -4.20
CA THR A 78 -2.30 8.56 -5.50
C THR A 78 -3.81 8.34 -5.47
N TYR A 79 -4.54 9.32 -4.92
CA TYR A 79 -6.00 9.30 -4.84
C TYR A 79 -6.56 10.66 -5.29
N ALA A 80 -7.75 10.68 -5.88
CA ALA A 80 -8.29 11.87 -6.54
C ALA A 80 -8.56 13.02 -5.56
N GLU A 81 -9.17 12.74 -4.42
CA GLU A 81 -9.52 13.71 -3.41
C GLU A 81 -9.49 13.06 -2.02
N TYR A 82 -8.57 13.49 -1.18
CA TYR A 82 -8.44 12.97 0.18
C TYR A 82 -7.90 14.02 1.13
N GLU A 83 -8.14 13.81 2.42
CA GLU A 83 -7.55 14.56 3.51
C GLU A 83 -6.93 13.63 4.54
N VAL A 84 -5.93 14.11 5.25
CA VAL A 84 -5.29 13.40 6.37
C VAL A 84 -5.63 14.13 7.66
N ILE A 85 -6.32 13.45 8.57
CA ILE A 85 -6.72 13.96 9.88
C ILE A 85 -5.91 13.25 10.95
N VAL A 86 -4.97 13.95 11.56
CA VAL A 86 -4.20 13.44 12.70
C VAL A 86 -4.95 13.71 13.99
N ILE A 87 -5.22 12.67 14.76
CA ILE A 87 -5.94 12.71 16.04
C ILE A 87 -4.91 12.56 17.16
N ASN A 88 -4.51 13.67 17.79
CA ASN A 88 -3.63 13.63 18.93
C ASN A 88 -4.41 13.29 20.21
N ASP A 89 -4.24 12.05 20.71
CA ASP A 89 -4.92 11.53 21.91
C ASP A 89 -4.19 11.92 23.20
N GLY A 90 -3.94 13.22 23.37
CA GLY A 90 -3.32 13.75 24.59
C GLY A 90 -1.85 13.42 24.76
N SER A 91 -1.05 13.44 23.69
CA SER A 91 0.41 13.26 23.76
C SER A 91 1.06 14.20 24.78
N LYS A 92 2.07 13.69 25.48
CA LYS A 92 2.84 14.45 26.50
C LYS A 92 4.23 14.85 26.00
N ASP A 93 4.61 14.34 24.85
CA ASP A 93 5.86 14.63 24.14
C ASP A 93 5.68 15.78 23.12
N ALA A 94 6.64 15.97 22.23
CA ALA A 94 6.59 17.01 21.20
C ALA A 94 5.78 16.63 19.96
N THR A 95 4.96 15.54 19.98
CA THR A 95 4.18 15.07 18.81
C THR A 95 3.41 16.20 18.13
N LEU A 96 2.64 17.00 18.87
CA LEU A 96 1.88 18.11 18.31
C LEU A 96 2.78 19.19 17.74
N GLN A 97 3.86 19.53 18.45
CA GLN A 97 4.75 20.62 18.06
C GLN A 97 5.49 20.28 16.75
N VAL A 98 6.00 19.06 16.60
CA VAL A 98 6.70 18.65 15.37
C VAL A 98 5.76 18.63 14.17
N LEU A 99 4.49 18.28 14.35
CA LEU A 99 3.48 18.37 13.29
C LEU A 99 3.21 19.83 12.89
N MET A 100 3.03 20.70 13.86
CA MET A 100 2.79 22.13 13.59
C MET A 100 3.95 22.75 12.84
N ASP A 101 5.17 22.48 13.27
CA ASP A 101 6.39 23.05 12.68
C ASP A 101 6.64 22.50 11.26
N GLN A 102 6.46 21.18 11.06
CA GLN A 102 6.73 20.54 9.77
C GLN A 102 5.69 20.89 8.69
N PHE A 103 4.42 20.93 9.06
CA PHE A 103 3.34 21.15 8.10
C PHE A 103 2.75 22.56 8.14
N GLY A 104 3.30 23.44 8.96
CA GLY A 104 2.83 24.83 9.06
C GLY A 104 1.39 24.95 9.59
N LEU A 105 1.00 24.06 10.52
CA LEU A 105 -0.37 24.05 11.03
C LEU A 105 -0.63 25.25 11.92
N LEU A 106 -1.77 25.91 11.71
CA LEU A 106 -2.20 27.05 12.51
C LEU A 106 -3.32 26.62 13.45
N PRO A 107 -3.32 27.14 14.70
CA PRO A 107 -4.43 26.88 15.61
C PRO A 107 -5.71 27.51 15.05
N TYR A 108 -6.76 26.70 14.99
CA TYR A 108 -8.07 27.19 14.56
C TYR A 108 -9.02 27.24 15.76
N PRO A 109 -9.75 28.38 15.98
CA PRO A 109 -10.70 28.45 17.06
C PRO A 109 -11.84 27.47 16.88
N GLU A 110 -12.26 26.80 17.95
CA GLU A 110 -13.40 25.87 17.92
C GLU A 110 -14.64 26.56 17.32
N ALA A 111 -15.08 26.02 16.17
CA ALA A 111 -16.16 26.65 15.40
C ALA A 111 -17.56 26.20 15.81
N TYR A 112 -17.69 25.27 16.76
CA TYR A 112 -19.01 24.74 17.14
C TYR A 112 -19.21 24.66 18.64
N ARG A 113 -20.35 25.15 19.06
CA ARG A 113 -20.91 24.82 20.38
C ARG A 113 -21.64 23.48 20.25
N VAL A 114 -21.17 22.49 20.95
CA VAL A 114 -21.96 21.29 21.16
C VAL A 114 -23.12 21.69 22.10
N GLN A 115 -24.27 22.04 21.53
CA GLN A 115 -25.52 22.05 22.25
C GLN A 115 -26.13 20.66 22.13
N ILE A 116 -25.85 19.82 23.10
CA ILE A 116 -26.66 18.62 23.33
C ILE A 116 -27.77 19.06 24.27
N PRO A 117 -29.02 18.99 23.84
CA PRO A 117 -30.15 19.32 24.72
C PRO A 117 -30.32 18.24 25.80
#